data_2f61ca64060b3c43834916376ebc383b
#
_entry.id   2f61ca64060b3c43834916376ebc383b
#
_cell.length_a   1.000
_cell.length_b   1.000
_cell.length_c   1.000
_cell.angle_alpha   90.00
_cell.angle_beta   90.00
_cell.angle_gamma   90.00
#
_symmetry.space_group_name_H-M   'P 1'
#
loop_
_entity.id
_entity.type
_entity.pdbx_description
1 polymer ?
#
loop_
_entity_poly.entity_id
_entity_poly.type
_entity_poly.pdbx_seq_one_letter_code
_entity_poly.pdbx_strand_id
1 'polypeptide(L)'
;MIKNDIALAIEKKTEFNRAKSLSIVEGVLESLKSALAGREKVEIRGFGSFKVVAKKTGFGRDIRRQKQIRIEKGQRIKFRPGQELKTLLSRAKSS
;
A
#
# COMPACT_ATOMS: atom_id res chain seq x y z
N MET A 1 -7.23 -0.73 12.12
CA MET A 1 -7.33 -2.07 11.59
C MET A 1 -5.96 -2.66 11.43
N ILE A 2 -5.75 -3.87 11.90
CA ILE A 2 -4.48 -4.50 11.73
C ILE A 2 -4.66 -5.80 10.98
N LYS A 3 -3.58 -6.48 10.70
CA LYS A 3 -3.63 -7.69 9.91
C LYS A 3 -4.61 -8.72 10.45
N ASN A 4 -4.68 -8.90 11.74
CA ASN A 4 -5.58 -9.87 12.28
C ASN A 4 -7.04 -9.48 12.06
N ASP A 5 -7.33 -8.20 11.95
CA ASP A 5 -8.69 -7.76 11.71
C ASP A 5 -9.10 -8.15 10.30
N ILE A 6 -8.15 -8.11 9.36
CA ILE A 6 -8.45 -8.48 7.99
C ILE A 6 -8.69 -9.98 7.94
N ALA A 7 -7.90 -10.74 8.69
CA ALA A 7 -8.08 -12.18 8.71
C ALA A 7 -9.43 -12.54 9.30
N LEU A 8 -9.86 -11.78 10.30
CA LEU A 8 -11.12 -12.05 10.91
C LEU A 8 -12.26 -11.79 9.92
N ALA A 9 -12.12 -10.74 9.12
CA ALA A 9 -13.12 -10.43 8.12
C ALA A 9 -13.21 -11.54 7.09
N ILE A 10 -12.08 -12.14 6.72
CA ILE A 10 -12.09 -13.20 5.74
C ILE A 10 -12.74 -14.42 6.37
N GLU A 11 -12.45 -14.67 7.62
CA GLU A 11 -13.03 -15.80 8.32
C GLU A 11 -14.55 -15.67 8.33
N LYS A 12 -15.06 -14.47 8.53
CA LYS A 12 -16.48 -14.28 8.52
C LYS A 12 -17.12 -14.37 7.16
N LYS A 13 -16.41 -14.07 6.13
CA LYS A 13 -16.99 -14.15 4.81
C LYS A 13 -16.76 -15.45 4.09
N THR A 14 -15.98 -16.36 4.64
CA THR A 14 -15.72 -17.61 3.96
C THR A 14 -15.89 -18.71 4.97
N GLU A 15 -15.55 -19.92 4.57
CA GLU A 15 -15.62 -20.99 5.53
C GLU A 15 -14.27 -21.32 6.05
N PHE A 16 -13.29 -20.50 5.83
CA PHE A 16 -11.95 -20.78 6.27
C PHE A 16 -11.87 -20.44 7.76
N ASN A 17 -11.03 -21.17 8.48
CA ASN A 17 -10.90 -20.90 9.89
C ASN A 17 -9.87 -19.78 10.08
N ARG A 18 -9.59 -19.39 11.29
CA ARG A 18 -8.69 -18.32 11.56
C ARG A 18 -7.29 -18.57 11.02
N ALA A 19 -6.75 -19.73 11.24
CA ALA A 19 -5.41 -20.03 10.78
C ALA A 19 -5.27 -19.91 9.28
N LYS A 20 -6.24 -20.42 8.55
CA LYS A 20 -6.17 -20.36 7.12
C LYS A 20 -6.39 -18.94 6.66
N SER A 21 -7.28 -18.21 7.26
CA SER A 21 -7.56 -16.85 6.88
C SER A 21 -6.32 -15.98 7.09
N LEU A 22 -5.62 -16.19 8.17
CA LEU A 22 -4.43 -15.42 8.44
C LEU A 22 -3.35 -15.77 7.44
N SER A 23 -3.24 -17.03 7.08
CA SER A 23 -2.25 -17.46 6.13
C SER A 23 -2.49 -16.80 4.78
N ILE A 24 -3.74 -16.66 4.39
CA ILE A 24 -4.09 -16.05 3.12
C ILE A 24 -3.70 -14.58 3.15
N VAL A 25 -4.01 -13.89 4.22
CA VAL A 25 -3.68 -12.49 4.33
C VAL A 25 -2.17 -12.30 4.27
N GLU A 26 -1.43 -13.16 4.96
CA GLU A 26 0.00 -13.05 4.97
C GLU A 26 0.59 -13.32 3.60
N GLY A 27 0.01 -14.25 2.86
CA GLY A 27 0.47 -14.54 1.53
C GLY A 27 0.31 -13.36 0.61
N VAL A 28 -0.84 -12.71 0.69
CA VAL A 28 -1.11 -11.57 -0.16
C VAL A 28 -0.16 -10.44 0.19
N LEU A 29 0.03 -10.16 1.47
CA LEU A 29 0.90 -9.08 1.87
C LEU A 29 2.36 -9.35 1.51
N GLU A 30 2.79 -10.60 1.62
CA GLU A 30 4.14 -10.93 1.26
C GLU A 30 4.37 -10.77 -0.24
N SER A 31 3.40 -11.14 -1.04
CA SER A 31 3.52 -11.01 -2.46
C SER A 31 3.61 -9.54 -2.85
N LEU A 32 2.81 -8.71 -2.17
CA LEU A 32 2.78 -7.33 -2.45
C LEU A 32 4.13 -6.71 -2.06
N LYS A 33 4.67 -7.09 -0.93
CA LYS A 33 5.94 -6.58 -0.48
C LYS A 33 7.04 -6.96 -1.45
N SER A 34 7.05 -8.17 -1.93
CA SER A 34 8.05 -8.62 -2.85
C SER A 34 7.99 -7.85 -4.15
N ALA A 35 6.81 -7.65 -4.67
CA ALA A 35 6.64 -6.96 -5.92
C ALA A 35 7.14 -5.52 -5.79
N LEU A 36 6.77 -4.87 -4.71
CA LEU A 36 7.18 -3.50 -4.53
C LEU A 36 8.68 -3.37 -4.25
N ALA A 37 9.25 -4.35 -3.59
CA ALA A 37 10.66 -4.33 -3.35
C ALA A 37 11.40 -4.44 -4.68
N GLY A 38 10.79 -5.12 -5.66
CA GLY A 38 11.39 -5.23 -6.96
C GLY A 38 10.99 -4.10 -7.87
N ARG A 39 10.37 -3.06 -7.31
CA ARG A 39 9.90 -1.93 -8.06
C ARG A 39 8.87 -2.21 -9.11
N GLU A 40 8.07 -3.20 -8.93
CA GLU A 40 7.03 -3.49 -9.87
C GLU A 40 5.80 -2.71 -9.49
N LYS A 41 5.02 -2.32 -10.43
CA LYS A 41 3.79 -1.63 -10.15
C LYS A 41 2.78 -2.70 -9.84
N VAL A 42 2.00 -2.56 -8.82
CA VAL A 42 0.98 -3.53 -8.48
C VAL A 42 -0.38 -2.91 -8.66
N GLU A 43 -1.20 -3.48 -9.52
CA GLU A 43 -2.49 -2.93 -9.77
C GLU A 43 -3.56 -3.91 -9.33
N ILE A 44 -4.46 -3.52 -8.46
CA ILE A 44 -5.52 -4.39 -7.99
C ILE A 44 -6.84 -3.80 -8.44
N ARG A 45 -7.45 -4.45 -9.43
CA ARG A 45 -8.66 -3.99 -9.98
C ARG A 45 -9.72 -3.74 -8.95
N GLY A 46 -10.37 -2.66 -8.98
CA GLY A 46 -11.40 -2.33 -8.02
C GLY A 46 -10.87 -1.70 -6.73
N PHE A 47 -9.59 -1.67 -6.57
CA PHE A 47 -9.04 -1.15 -5.33
C PHE A 47 -8.08 0.00 -5.61
N GLY A 48 -7.06 -0.22 -6.38
CA GLY A 48 -6.11 0.85 -6.68
C GLY A 48 -4.78 0.29 -7.13
N SER A 49 -3.80 1.13 -7.20
CA SER A 49 -2.49 0.69 -7.61
C SER A 49 -1.40 1.26 -6.72
N PHE A 50 -0.31 0.52 -6.63
CA PHE A 50 0.81 0.92 -5.81
C PHE A 50 2.02 0.96 -6.69
N LYS A 51 2.89 1.92 -6.50
CA LYS A 51 4.13 1.92 -7.24
C LYS A 51 5.17 2.63 -6.44
N VAL A 52 6.42 2.36 -6.71
CA VAL A 52 7.51 2.95 -5.98
C VAL A 52 8.00 4.16 -6.75
N VAL A 53 8.13 5.27 -6.09
CA VAL A 53 8.61 6.48 -6.75
C VAL A 53 9.72 7.07 -5.92
N ALA A 54 10.52 7.88 -6.51
CA ALA A 54 11.63 8.49 -5.80
C ALA A 54 11.11 9.61 -4.89
N LYS A 55 11.75 9.75 -3.80
CA LYS A 55 11.32 10.75 -2.90
C LYS A 55 11.79 12.00 -3.44
N LYS A 56 11.05 12.89 -3.75
CA LYS A 56 11.49 14.04 -4.32
C LYS A 56 11.78 15.07 -3.43
N THR A 57 11.39 15.16 -2.41
CA THR A 57 11.65 16.16 -1.62
C THR A 57 12.89 16.41 -1.12
N GLY A 58 13.49 15.69 -0.82
CA GLY A 58 14.61 15.93 -0.20
C GLY A 58 15.40 16.97 -0.59
N PHE A 59 15.58 17.24 -1.64
CA PHE A 59 16.34 18.17 -2.09
C PHE A 59 16.07 19.54 -1.87
N GLY A 60 15.07 19.87 -2.04
CA GLY A 60 14.79 21.18 -1.96
C GLY A 60 15.21 21.78 -0.67
N ARG A 61 15.00 21.21 0.43
CA ARG A 61 15.30 21.76 1.57
C ARG A 61 16.65 21.73 1.95
N ASP A 62 17.38 20.90 1.51
CA ASP A 62 18.68 20.85 1.89
C ASP A 62 19.57 21.69 1.17
N ILE A 63 19.11 22.48 0.42
CA ILE A 63 19.90 23.35 -0.25
C ILE A 63 20.81 24.01 0.68
N ARG A 64 20.43 24.41 1.80
CA ARG A 64 21.26 25.02 2.65
C ARG A 64 22.37 24.23 3.05
N ARG A 65 22.27 23.06 3.20
CA ARG A 65 23.31 22.29 3.57
C ARG A 65 23.98 21.83 2.45
N GLN A 66 23.41 21.87 1.46
CA GLN A 66 23.91 21.39 0.29
C GLN A 66 24.74 20.26 0.29
N LYS A 67 24.87 19.53 0.90
CA LYS A 67 25.62 18.47 0.82
C LYS A 67 24.90 17.33 0.88
N GLN A 68 24.03 17.16 1.31
CA GLN A 68 23.43 16.07 1.48
C GLN A 68 22.86 15.47 0.40
N ILE A 69 22.97 15.74 -0.46
CA ILE A 69 22.47 15.12 -1.52
C ILE A 69 22.19 13.77 -1.41
N ARG A 70 22.70 13.07 -0.68
CA ARG A 70 22.47 11.77 -0.62
C ARG A 70 21.11 11.40 -0.38
N ILE A 71 20.32 12.08 0.01
CA ILE A 71 19.04 11.77 0.20
C ILE A 71 18.40 11.17 -0.92
N GLU A 72 18.79 11.45 -2.03
CA GLU A 72 18.20 10.92 -3.14
C GLU A 72 18.03 9.50 -3.08
N LYS A 73 18.59 8.83 -2.24
CA LYS A 73 18.42 7.53 -2.18
C LYS A 73 17.07 7.18 -1.71
N GLY A 74 16.29 7.99 -1.19
CA GLY A 74 14.99 7.65 -0.67
C GLY A 74 13.98 7.23 -1.70
N GLN A 75 13.10 6.36 -1.36
CA GLN A 75 12.05 5.96 -2.24
C GLN A 75 10.82 5.82 -1.41
N ARG A 76 9.67 6.00 -1.97
CA ARG A 76 8.44 5.84 -1.24
C ARG A 76 7.42 5.15 -2.09
N ILE A 77 6.41 4.61 -1.48
CA ILE A 77 5.36 3.91 -2.20
C ILE A 77 4.21 4.86 -2.37
N LYS A 78 3.74 4.99 -3.60
CA LYS A 78 2.64 5.86 -3.88
C LYS A 78 1.44 5.02 -4.18
N PHE A 79 0.33 5.27 -3.52
CA PHE A 79 -0.90 4.54 -3.76
C PHE A 79 -1.90 5.43 -4.45
N ARG A 80 -2.54 4.93 -5.50
CA ARG A 80 -3.54 5.64 -6.18
C ARG A 80 -4.81 4.88 -6.09
N PRO A 81 -5.88 5.36 -5.48
CA PRO A 81 -7.12 4.60 -5.35
C PRO A 81 -7.78 4.45 -6.69
N GLY A 82 -8.46 3.36 -6.90
CA GLY A 82 -9.17 3.12 -8.13
C GLY A 82 -10.51 3.83 -8.03
N GLN A 83 -11.24 3.82 -9.12
CA GLN A 83 -12.49 4.53 -9.17
C GLN A 83 -13.51 4.00 -8.15
N GLU A 84 -13.58 2.72 -8.00
CA GLU A 84 -14.51 2.15 -7.07
C GLU A 84 -14.23 2.59 -5.64
N LEU A 85 -12.98 2.62 -5.24
CA LEU A 85 -12.64 3.02 -3.91
C LEU A 85 -12.90 4.51 -3.73
N LYS A 86 -12.65 5.30 -4.76
CA LYS A 86 -12.90 6.71 -4.66
C LYS A 86 -14.38 6.96 -4.48
N THR A 87 -15.19 6.22 -5.15
CA THR A 87 -16.64 6.37 -5.05
C THR A 87 -17.10 6.03 -3.65
N LEU A 88 -16.54 4.97 -3.08
CA LEU A 88 -16.93 4.58 -1.76
C LEU A 88 -16.52 5.65 -0.73
N LEU A 89 -15.37 6.23 -0.91
CA LEU A 89 -14.93 7.25 0.00
C LEU A 89 -15.79 8.50 -0.11
N SER A 90 -16.19 8.80 -1.29
CA SER A 90 -17.01 9.95 -1.52
C SER A 90 -18.33 9.80 -0.83
N ARG A 91 -18.93 8.62 -0.91
CA ARG A 91 -20.16 8.40 -0.29
C ARG A 91 -20.04 8.45 1.19
N ALA A 92 -19.00 7.86 1.73
CA ALA A 92 -18.83 7.83 3.15
C ALA A 92 -18.68 9.24 3.67
N LYS A 93 -18.01 10.08 2.91
CA LYS A 93 -17.83 11.36 3.29
C LYS A 93 -19.06 12.12 3.30
N SER A 94 -19.93 11.90 2.47
CA SER A 94 -21.09 12.68 2.41
C SER A 94 -22.03 12.31 3.50
N SER A 95 -21.82 11.31 4.19
CA SER A 95 -22.72 11.05 5.25
C SER A 95 -22.19 11.64 6.54
#